data_4d28f4781bde46d878d79659174c4c16
#
_entry.id   4d28f4781bde46d878d79659174c4c16
#
_cell.length_a   1.000
_cell.length_b   1.000
_cell.length_c   1.000
_cell.angle_alpha   90.00
_cell.angle_beta   90.00
_cell.angle_gamma   90.00
#
_symmetry.space_group_name_H-M   'P 1'
#
loop_
_entity.id
_entity.type
_entity.pdbx_description
1 polymer ?
#
loop_
_entity_poly.entity_id
_entity_poly.type
_entity_poly.pdbx_seq_one_letter_code
_entity_poly.pdbx_strand_id
1 'polypeptide(L)'
;MGIERGGSPRPIKSYITADSDGINWIKIGDVDKDGKYITNTKEKIKPTGIKKSREVYPGDFLLTNSMSFGRPYISKIYGCIHDGWLVLRNPDAVFDINFLYYLLSSNYLYNQFVIKASGSTVDNLNIDKVSSALICLPPLKEQTMIVNQIEKIIRLIQPFE
;
A
#
# COMPACT_ATOMS: atom_id res chain seq x y z
N MET A 1 5.89 1.64 13.36
CA MET A 1 5.61 1.34 11.94
C MET A 1 6.69 1.95 11.07
N GLY A 2 7.34 1.17 10.19
CA GLY A 2 8.33 1.66 9.24
C GLY A 2 7.68 2.08 7.93
N ILE A 3 8.13 3.18 7.33
CA ILE A 3 7.66 3.64 6.01
C ILE A 3 8.87 3.78 5.10
N GLU A 4 8.79 3.17 3.92
CA GLU A 4 9.87 3.21 2.93
C GLU A 4 9.29 3.48 1.54
N ARG A 5 10.06 4.16 0.68
CA ARG A 5 9.66 4.41 -0.70
C ARG A 5 10.14 3.29 -1.62
N GLY A 6 9.33 2.93 -2.59
CA GLY A 6 9.71 2.07 -3.70
C GLY A 6 10.79 2.69 -4.57
N GLY A 7 11.37 1.88 -5.44
CA GLY A 7 12.41 2.32 -6.35
C GLY A 7 12.35 1.55 -7.67
N SER A 8 12.70 2.21 -8.77
CA SER A 8 12.70 1.62 -10.10
C SER A 8 14.12 1.44 -10.62
N PRO A 9 14.57 0.20 -10.88
CA PRO A 9 15.84 -0.04 -11.56
C PRO A 9 15.89 0.68 -12.92
N ARG A 10 17.01 1.30 -13.24
CA ARG A 10 17.13 2.03 -14.51
C ARG A 10 18.30 1.51 -15.34
N PRO A 11 18.14 1.39 -16.65
CA PRO A 11 16.89 1.48 -17.41
C PRO A 11 16.00 0.25 -17.14
N ILE A 12 14.71 0.45 -16.85
CA ILE A 12 13.81 -0.64 -16.42
C ILE A 12 13.72 -1.79 -17.43
N LYS A 13 13.75 -1.49 -18.73
CA LYS A 13 13.70 -2.49 -19.82
C LYS A 13 14.80 -3.56 -19.71
N SER A 14 15.97 -3.22 -19.17
CA SER A 14 17.08 -4.16 -18.97
C SER A 14 16.86 -5.13 -17.81
N TYR A 15 15.92 -4.81 -16.93
CA TYR A 15 15.59 -5.60 -15.75
C TYR A 15 14.30 -6.41 -15.90
N ILE A 16 13.42 -6.07 -16.83
CA ILE A 16 12.22 -6.88 -17.10
C ILE A 16 12.63 -8.24 -17.61
N THR A 17 11.99 -9.29 -17.11
CA THR A 17 12.26 -10.69 -17.49
C THR A 17 10.97 -11.51 -17.48
N ALA A 18 10.96 -12.58 -18.28
CA ALA A 18 9.96 -13.63 -18.24
C ALA A 18 10.49 -14.91 -17.57
N ASP A 19 11.72 -14.89 -17.05
CA ASP A 19 12.37 -16.05 -16.46
C ASP A 19 11.60 -16.54 -15.22
N SER A 20 11.71 -17.82 -14.93
CA SER A 20 11.00 -18.46 -13.81
C SER A 20 11.43 -17.91 -12.45
N ASP A 21 12.70 -17.51 -12.29
CA ASP A 21 13.28 -16.89 -11.10
C ASP A 21 13.04 -15.38 -10.99
N GLY A 22 12.31 -14.79 -11.95
CA GLY A 22 11.94 -13.38 -11.95
C GLY A 22 11.09 -13.03 -10.73
N ILE A 23 11.37 -11.84 -10.15
CA ILE A 23 10.68 -11.28 -8.98
C ILE A 23 9.50 -10.43 -9.44
N ASN A 24 8.33 -10.60 -8.82
CA ASN A 24 7.14 -9.81 -9.15
C ASN A 24 7.46 -8.31 -9.11
N TRP A 25 7.12 -7.59 -10.18
CA TRP A 25 7.30 -6.16 -10.30
C TRP A 25 5.96 -5.45 -10.14
N ILE A 26 5.70 -4.93 -8.94
CA ILE A 26 4.41 -4.37 -8.55
C ILE A 26 4.33 -2.89 -9.00
N LYS A 27 3.42 -2.62 -9.91
CA LYS A 27 3.11 -1.26 -10.41
C LYS A 27 1.70 -0.86 -10.04
N ILE A 28 1.41 0.45 -10.02
CA ILE A 28 0.04 0.95 -9.76
C ILE A 28 -0.96 0.40 -10.79
N GLY A 29 -0.54 0.14 -12.02
CA GLY A 29 -1.39 -0.45 -13.07
C GLY A 29 -1.70 -1.95 -12.90
N ASP A 30 -1.15 -2.61 -11.89
CA ASP A 30 -1.41 -4.03 -11.59
C ASP A 30 -2.55 -4.22 -10.59
N VAL A 31 -3.00 -3.14 -9.93
CA VAL A 31 -4.02 -3.21 -8.89
C VAL A 31 -5.38 -2.75 -9.40
N ASP A 32 -6.42 -3.42 -8.93
CA ASP A 32 -7.79 -2.97 -9.10
C ASP A 32 -8.03 -1.74 -8.22
N LYS A 33 -8.69 -0.72 -8.77
CA LYS A 33 -9.00 0.52 -8.03
C LYS A 33 -9.88 0.28 -6.81
N ASP A 34 -10.74 -0.71 -6.86
CA ASP A 34 -11.64 -1.05 -5.76
C ASP A 34 -11.16 -2.28 -4.97
N GLY A 35 -9.99 -2.82 -5.37
CA GLY A 35 -9.37 -3.96 -4.73
C GLY A 35 -8.71 -3.63 -3.40
N LYS A 36 -8.68 -4.61 -2.50
CA LYS A 36 -7.98 -4.55 -1.21
C LYS A 36 -6.59 -5.18 -1.28
N TYR A 37 -6.42 -6.18 -2.15
CA TYR A 37 -5.24 -7.05 -2.16
C TYR A 37 -4.48 -6.98 -3.47
N ILE A 38 -3.16 -7.11 -3.37
CA ILE A 38 -2.27 -7.33 -4.51
C ILE A 38 -1.93 -8.82 -4.54
N THR A 39 -2.41 -9.52 -5.56
CA THR A 39 -2.29 -10.99 -5.67
C THR A 39 -1.42 -11.45 -6.83
N ASN A 40 -1.19 -10.59 -7.82
CA ASN A 40 -0.37 -10.89 -8.99
C ASN A 40 0.21 -9.62 -9.61
N THR A 41 1.13 -9.80 -10.56
CA THR A 41 1.70 -8.72 -11.37
C THR A 41 1.77 -9.14 -12.83
N LYS A 42 1.74 -8.15 -13.72
CA LYS A 42 1.88 -8.35 -15.17
C LYS A 42 3.34 -8.60 -15.58
N GLU A 43 4.27 -8.09 -14.81
CA GLU A 43 5.69 -8.12 -15.13
C GLU A 43 6.52 -8.62 -13.96
N LYS A 44 7.71 -9.12 -14.28
CA LYS A 44 8.74 -9.50 -13.31
C LYS A 44 10.03 -8.76 -13.61
N ILE A 45 10.88 -8.60 -12.62
CA ILE A 45 12.24 -8.09 -12.77
C ILE A 45 13.26 -9.16 -12.41
N LYS A 46 14.43 -9.07 -13.03
CA LYS A 46 15.58 -9.93 -12.70
C LYS A 46 15.99 -9.75 -11.23
N PRO A 47 16.47 -10.80 -10.55
CA PRO A 47 16.95 -10.70 -9.17
C PRO A 47 17.99 -9.58 -8.95
N THR A 48 18.80 -9.27 -9.97
CA THR A 48 19.77 -8.16 -9.93
C THR A 48 19.14 -6.76 -9.76
N GLY A 49 17.84 -6.63 -10.03
CA GLY A 49 17.08 -5.40 -9.85
C GLY A 49 16.64 -5.13 -8.41
N ILE A 50 16.62 -6.16 -7.54
CA ILE A 50 16.14 -6.06 -6.15
C ILE A 50 16.85 -4.91 -5.40
N LYS A 51 18.18 -4.85 -5.48
CA LYS A 51 18.98 -3.83 -4.78
C LYS A 51 18.67 -2.38 -5.20
N LYS A 52 17.99 -2.20 -6.34
CA LYS A 52 17.61 -0.89 -6.90
C LYS A 52 16.12 -0.61 -6.74
N SER A 53 15.41 -1.49 -6.05
CA SER A 53 13.99 -1.38 -5.74
C SER A 53 13.75 -1.48 -4.24
N ARG A 54 12.53 -1.77 -3.85
CA ARG A 54 12.15 -2.06 -2.47
C ARG A 54 11.36 -3.35 -2.44
N GLU A 55 11.85 -4.33 -1.67
CA GLU A 55 11.15 -5.59 -1.47
C GLU A 55 9.91 -5.41 -0.61
N VAL A 56 8.89 -6.19 -0.91
CA VAL A 56 7.66 -6.29 -0.12
C VAL A 56 7.27 -7.75 0.03
N TYR A 57 6.64 -8.03 1.15
CA TYR A 57 6.26 -9.38 1.58
C TYR A 57 4.75 -9.46 1.81
N PRO A 58 4.18 -10.68 1.80
CA PRO A 58 2.78 -10.87 2.21
C PRO A 58 2.51 -10.24 3.57
N GLY A 59 1.47 -9.40 3.65
CA GLY A 59 1.12 -8.64 4.85
C GLY A 59 1.60 -7.20 4.89
N ASP A 60 2.57 -6.83 4.06
CA ASP A 60 2.98 -5.42 3.93
C ASP A 60 1.85 -4.59 3.31
N PHE A 61 1.68 -3.36 3.81
CA PHE A 61 0.80 -2.37 3.21
C PHE A 61 1.52 -1.55 2.15
N LEU A 62 0.87 -1.37 1.01
CA LEU A 62 1.32 -0.48 -0.04
C LEU A 62 0.38 0.71 -0.15
N LEU A 63 0.93 1.91 -0.15
CA LEU A 63 0.19 3.16 -0.30
C LEU A 63 0.63 3.84 -1.60
N THR A 64 -0.33 4.20 -2.46
CA THR A 64 -0.01 4.96 -3.67
C THR A 64 0.49 6.34 -3.30
N ASN A 65 1.62 6.77 -3.87
CA ASN A 65 2.23 8.06 -3.54
C ASN A 65 1.98 9.16 -4.58
N SER A 66 1.50 8.81 -5.77
CA SER A 66 1.27 9.73 -6.89
C SER A 66 0.00 9.38 -7.66
N MET A 67 -0.50 10.28 -8.51
CA MET A 67 -1.73 10.15 -9.29
C MET A 67 -2.97 9.99 -8.38
N SER A 68 -3.41 8.78 -8.11
CA SER A 68 -4.48 8.47 -7.15
C SER A 68 -3.88 8.22 -5.76
N PHE A 69 -3.09 9.17 -5.24
CA PHE A 69 -2.34 8.99 -3.99
C PHE A 69 -3.24 8.66 -2.79
N GLY A 70 -2.65 8.00 -1.79
CA GLY A 70 -3.31 7.70 -0.53
C GLY A 70 -4.22 6.48 -0.55
N ARG A 71 -4.21 5.66 -1.62
CA ARG A 71 -4.96 4.41 -1.65
C ARG A 71 -4.13 3.28 -1.05
N PRO A 72 -4.64 2.58 -0.01
CA PRO A 72 -3.96 1.46 0.61
C PRO A 72 -4.28 0.14 -0.09
N TYR A 73 -3.30 -0.74 -0.13
CA TYR A 73 -3.42 -2.13 -0.56
C TYR A 73 -2.61 -3.02 0.37
N ILE A 74 -3.00 -4.29 0.49
CA ILE A 74 -2.28 -5.30 1.25
C ILE A 74 -1.63 -6.27 0.27
N SER A 75 -0.31 -6.42 0.32
CA SER A 75 0.37 -7.42 -0.51
C SER A 75 0.03 -8.83 -0.03
N LYS A 76 -0.31 -9.72 -0.96
CA LYS A 76 -0.42 -11.17 -0.76
C LYS A 76 0.74 -11.93 -1.40
N ILE A 77 1.64 -11.21 -2.07
CA ILE A 77 2.76 -11.77 -2.81
C ILE A 77 4.09 -11.16 -2.35
N TYR A 78 5.16 -11.90 -2.53
CA TYR A 78 6.51 -11.36 -2.50
C TYR A 78 6.81 -10.65 -3.82
N GLY A 79 7.49 -9.52 -3.77
CA GLY A 79 7.89 -8.78 -4.95
C GLY A 79 8.68 -7.52 -4.64
N CYS A 80 8.87 -6.72 -5.66
CA CYS A 80 9.51 -5.42 -5.61
C CYS A 80 8.56 -4.34 -6.12
N ILE A 81 8.56 -3.18 -5.48
CA ILE A 81 7.67 -2.06 -5.81
C ILE A 81 8.43 -0.94 -6.51
N HIS A 82 7.78 -0.35 -7.54
CA HIS A 82 8.32 0.84 -8.19
C HIS A 82 8.15 2.11 -7.33
N ASP A 83 8.75 3.19 -7.77
CA ASP A 83 8.82 4.48 -7.08
C ASP A 83 7.48 5.22 -6.89
N GLY A 84 6.38 4.71 -7.46
CA GLY A 84 5.00 5.17 -7.22
C GLY A 84 4.36 4.65 -5.94
N TRP A 85 5.08 3.83 -5.15
CA TRP A 85 4.58 3.24 -3.91
C TRP A 85 5.36 3.69 -2.68
N LEU A 86 4.65 3.74 -1.57
CA LEU A 86 5.22 3.65 -0.22
C LEU A 86 4.83 2.29 0.37
N VAL A 87 5.77 1.60 1.02
CA VAL A 87 5.47 0.42 1.85
C VAL A 87 5.41 0.83 3.31
N LEU A 88 4.36 0.38 3.99
CA LEU A 88 4.15 0.56 5.42
C LEU A 88 4.27 -0.80 6.11
N ARG A 89 5.27 -0.94 6.97
CA ARG A 89 5.52 -2.18 7.71
C ARG A 89 4.98 -2.09 9.12
N ASN A 90 4.31 -3.14 9.57
CA ASN A 90 3.72 -3.26 10.91
C ASN A 90 4.38 -4.43 11.67
N PRO A 91 5.71 -4.39 11.92
CA PRO A 91 6.46 -5.54 12.44
C PRO A 91 6.01 -5.96 13.85
N ASP A 92 5.57 -5.00 14.66
CA ASP A 92 5.19 -5.23 16.05
C ASP A 92 3.69 -5.54 16.21
N ALA A 93 2.98 -5.78 15.11
CA ALA A 93 1.54 -6.01 15.09
C ALA A 93 0.73 -5.00 15.94
N VAL A 94 1.18 -3.74 15.96
CA VAL A 94 0.51 -2.64 16.68
C VAL A 94 -0.90 -2.40 16.14
N PHE A 95 -1.09 -2.69 14.85
CA PHE A 95 -2.38 -2.62 14.18
C PHE A 95 -2.89 -4.00 13.82
N ASP A 96 -4.18 -4.24 14.05
CA ASP A 96 -4.92 -5.24 13.30
C ASP A 96 -4.87 -4.89 11.81
N ILE A 97 -4.64 -5.88 10.94
CA ILE A 97 -4.43 -5.66 9.51
C ILE A 97 -5.65 -5.05 8.82
N ASN A 98 -6.85 -5.45 9.21
CA ASN A 98 -8.08 -4.93 8.64
C ASN A 98 -8.39 -3.54 9.20
N PHE A 99 -8.13 -3.31 10.49
CA PHE A 99 -8.26 -2.00 11.10
C PHE A 99 -7.36 -0.97 10.39
N LEU A 100 -6.09 -1.30 10.18
CA LEU A 100 -5.17 -0.41 9.46
C LEU A 100 -5.64 -0.16 8.02
N TYR A 101 -6.18 -1.18 7.35
CA TYR A 101 -6.74 -1.00 6.00
C TYR A 101 -7.90 0.00 5.99
N TYR A 102 -8.88 -0.17 6.88
CA TYR A 102 -10.03 0.75 6.96
C TYR A 102 -9.61 2.15 7.40
N LEU A 103 -8.67 2.25 8.33
CA LEU A 103 -8.12 3.53 8.77
C LEU A 103 -7.46 4.28 7.59
N LEU A 104 -6.58 3.62 6.85
CA LEU A 104 -5.90 4.19 5.68
C LEU A 104 -6.87 4.52 4.53
N SER A 105 -7.97 3.76 4.40
CA SER A 105 -9.03 4.01 3.40
C SER A 105 -10.01 5.11 3.81
N SER A 106 -9.93 5.60 5.05
CA SER A 106 -10.91 6.56 5.57
C SER A 106 -10.72 7.96 4.98
N ASN A 107 -11.84 8.68 4.82
CA ASN A 107 -11.82 10.09 4.47
C ASN A 107 -11.03 10.93 5.49
N TYR A 108 -10.99 10.50 6.75
CA TYR A 108 -10.22 11.16 7.81
C TYR A 108 -8.73 11.23 7.46
N LEU A 109 -8.12 10.11 7.07
CA LEU A 109 -6.71 10.09 6.66
C LEU A 109 -6.50 10.68 5.26
N TYR A 110 -7.38 10.37 4.33
CA TYR A 110 -7.30 10.94 2.98
C TYR A 110 -7.27 12.47 3.00
N ASN A 111 -8.14 13.11 3.78
CA ASN A 111 -8.16 14.58 3.91
C ASN A 111 -6.87 15.13 4.52
N GLN A 112 -6.26 14.45 5.50
CA GLN A 112 -4.95 14.83 6.02
C GLN A 112 -3.86 14.74 4.93
N PHE A 113 -3.89 13.71 4.11
CA PHE A 113 -2.95 13.56 3.00
C PHE A 113 -3.14 14.66 1.95
N VAL A 114 -4.38 14.99 1.59
CA VAL A 114 -4.69 16.08 0.66
C VAL A 114 -4.14 17.41 1.18
N ILE A 115 -4.43 17.77 2.42
CA ILE A 115 -3.94 19.02 3.03
C ILE A 115 -2.41 19.06 3.01
N LYS A 116 -1.75 17.95 3.32
CA LYS A 116 -0.29 17.86 3.35
C LYS A 116 0.33 17.81 1.93
N ALA A 117 -0.40 17.31 0.94
CA ALA A 117 0.06 17.27 -0.46
C ALA A 117 -0.02 18.64 -1.13
N SER A 118 -1.02 19.45 -0.81
CA SER A 118 -1.37 20.74 -1.45
C SER A 118 -0.35 21.88 -1.29
N GLY A 119 0.86 21.64 -0.85
CA GLY A 119 1.94 22.63 -0.78
C GLY A 119 3.09 22.40 -1.75
N SER A 120 2.98 21.44 -2.65
CA SER A 120 4.03 21.08 -3.61
C SER A 120 3.53 21.19 -5.06
N THR A 121 4.43 21.48 -5.99
CA THR A 121 4.14 21.63 -7.43
C THR A 121 3.52 20.37 -8.08
N VAL A 122 3.61 19.23 -7.40
CA VAL A 122 3.00 17.95 -7.78
C VAL A 122 2.38 17.33 -6.53
N ASP A 123 1.11 16.97 -6.61
CA ASP A 123 0.43 16.22 -5.55
C ASP A 123 1.10 14.87 -5.37
N ASN A 124 1.97 14.77 -4.36
CA ASN A 124 2.74 13.57 -4.08
C ASN A 124 2.87 13.35 -2.57
N LEU A 125 2.56 12.14 -2.12
CA LEU A 125 2.83 11.70 -0.77
C LEU A 125 4.29 11.24 -0.65
N ASN A 126 4.97 11.76 0.35
CA ASN A 126 6.29 11.27 0.75
C ASN A 126 6.23 10.69 2.17
N ILE A 127 7.34 10.12 2.61
CA ILE A 127 7.46 9.49 3.94
C ILE A 127 7.08 10.48 5.05
N ASP A 128 7.58 11.72 5.00
CA ASP A 128 7.35 12.71 6.05
C ASP A 128 5.87 13.11 6.15
N LYS A 129 5.21 13.29 5.01
CA LYS A 129 3.77 13.60 4.95
C LYS A 129 2.92 12.49 5.56
N VAL A 130 3.24 11.23 5.24
CA VAL A 130 2.52 10.06 5.79
C VAL A 130 2.83 9.90 7.29
N SER A 131 4.10 9.99 7.68
CA SER A 131 4.52 9.85 9.09
C SER A 131 3.94 10.91 10.00
N SER A 132 3.64 12.11 9.49
CA SER A 132 3.05 13.20 10.24
C SER A 132 1.54 13.14 10.36
N ALA A 133 0.87 12.15 9.76
CA ALA A 133 -0.57 11.99 9.89
C ALA A 133 -0.95 11.57 11.31
N LEU A 134 -1.97 12.22 11.85
CA LEU A 134 -2.49 11.92 13.18
C LEU A 134 -3.52 10.80 13.08
N ILE A 135 -3.35 9.79 13.92
CA ILE A 135 -4.25 8.64 13.97
C ILE A 135 -4.66 8.34 15.41
N CYS A 136 -5.88 7.88 15.59
CA CYS A 136 -6.32 7.26 16.85
C CYS A 136 -5.88 5.79 16.84
N LEU A 137 -5.20 5.36 17.89
CA LEU A 137 -4.74 3.98 18.05
C LEU A 137 -5.40 3.35 19.29
N PRO A 138 -6.56 2.70 19.12
CA PRO A 138 -7.18 1.95 20.21
C PRO A 138 -6.43 0.66 20.50
N PRO A 139 -6.63 0.04 21.68
CA PRO A 139 -6.08 -1.29 21.96
C PRO A 139 -6.51 -2.33 20.91
N LEU A 140 -5.69 -3.36 20.64
CA LEU A 140 -5.95 -4.36 19.60
C LEU A 140 -7.35 -4.99 19.68
N LYS A 141 -7.83 -5.28 20.89
CA LYS A 141 -9.19 -5.83 21.09
C LYS A 141 -10.28 -4.89 20.57
N GLU A 142 -10.11 -3.59 20.78
CA GLU A 142 -11.06 -2.58 20.29
C GLU A 142 -10.94 -2.40 18.78
N GLN A 143 -9.73 -2.46 18.21
CA GLN A 143 -9.52 -2.47 16.75
C GLN A 143 -10.33 -3.60 16.09
N THR A 144 -10.24 -4.83 16.64
CA THR A 144 -10.99 -5.98 16.14
C THR A 144 -12.50 -5.77 16.24
N MET A 145 -12.99 -5.18 17.36
CA MET A 145 -14.41 -4.86 17.50
C MET A 145 -14.89 -3.84 16.47
N ILE A 146 -14.11 -2.80 16.22
CA ILE A 146 -14.39 -1.79 15.19
C ILE A 146 -14.47 -2.44 13.80
N VAL A 147 -13.50 -3.28 13.44
CA VAL A 147 -13.50 -4.01 12.17
C VAL A 147 -14.77 -4.84 12.01
N ASN A 148 -15.14 -5.62 13.02
CA ASN A 148 -16.34 -6.45 12.97
C ASN A 148 -17.61 -5.62 12.74
N GLN A 149 -17.72 -4.43 13.34
CA GLN A 149 -18.85 -3.53 13.10
C GLN A 149 -18.85 -2.97 11.69
N ILE A 150 -17.71 -2.53 11.18
CA ILE A 150 -17.57 -2.01 9.80
C ILE A 150 -17.98 -3.10 8.81
N GLU A 151 -17.44 -4.31 8.93
CA GLU A 151 -17.74 -5.43 8.03
C GLU A 151 -19.21 -5.85 8.10
N LYS A 152 -19.82 -5.80 9.27
CA LYS A 152 -21.26 -6.05 9.42
C LYS A 152 -22.09 -5.01 8.67
N ILE A 153 -21.74 -3.73 8.78
CA ILE A 153 -22.43 -2.64 8.07
C ILE A 153 -22.26 -2.81 6.56
N ILE A 154 -21.04 -3.07 6.10
CA ILE A 154 -20.76 -3.27 4.66
C ILE A 154 -21.64 -4.39 4.09
N ARG A 155 -21.76 -5.53 4.78
CA ARG A 155 -22.63 -6.64 4.33
C ARG A 155 -24.12 -6.26 4.26
N LEU A 156 -24.58 -5.36 5.13
CA LEU A 156 -25.97 -4.92 5.13
C LEU A 156 -26.29 -3.94 4.00
N ILE A 157 -25.30 -3.21 3.48
CA ILE A 157 -25.49 -2.22 2.42
C ILE A 157 -25.09 -2.74 1.03
N GLN A 158 -24.40 -3.89 0.93
CA GLN A 158 -24.16 -4.56 -0.34
C GLN A 158 -25.50 -5.13 -0.85
N PRO A 159 -25.91 -4.81 -2.10
CA PRO A 159 -27.10 -5.45 -2.67
C PRO A 159 -26.86 -6.95 -2.72
N PHE A 160 -27.91 -7.71 -2.43
CA PHE A 160 -27.94 -9.16 -2.65
C PHE A 160 -27.73 -9.40 -4.15
N GLU A 161 -26.59 -9.97 -4.55
CA GLU A 161 -26.40 -10.53 -5.89
C GLU A 161 -27.17 -11.85 -6.01
#